data_f21bf1252a0a825350179275a24c3ee7
#
_entry.id   f21bf1252a0a825350179275a24c3ee7
#
_cell.length_a   1.000
_cell.length_b   1.000
_cell.length_c   1.000
_cell.angle_alpha   90.00
_cell.angle_beta   90.00
_cell.angle_gamma   90.00
#
_symmetry.space_group_name_H-M   'P 1'
#
loop_
_entity.id
_entity.type
_entity.pdbx_description
1 polymer ?
#
loop_
_entity_poly.entity_id
_entity_poly.type
_entity_poly.pdbx_seq_one_letter_code
_entity_poly.pdbx_strand_id
1 'polypeptide(L)'
;MDHDQLVILAYVLAVVLLVAFFLYACVYSHILRRKNQSVEEFITARGQMSTFRITMGFYAAAVGAWAVVSPPSYSPYAGVIGCVMYAIATGLPIIMIAFAGGKIQEKVPHVLSLTDFVGWRYGYVAQSYVVVFVCFNMGIALLAEYTTVGSLFGSYLGVKSFPIIIVVGVLTMVYTAYGGLLVSILTDFIQGGLSIVLVAVLAIYVAARFRYPLPTPLTCDPEGFCLSGTNATGWGSIFSMPASLITSTVFSEAMWQRVWASESRRSLRRASFFAFAAVTLVVFFTGFLGLLGAWSGQLTFDTPTNLFIFTALPGSMDAAGQIANGIGVVTMLLTVTMNESAIDSMQNGLAAAISTHFLRGFRLRWTRLVVLLINVPVMVVATKGYSVLELFLLANILCSTTALPLLAGLIERLHPVYGGGAFIFSSIFTMFLTSVYGISFQWNDALSSAKNISNGMHYTFIGNNYDYRVFLMSIGCSIGMVMVTSAINYALQRWVLRSKPALMGFVAPATHEEAVKEEDSEPKDEWTKEKQVSALPMETEVEHKHVL
;
A
#
# COMPACT_ATOMS: atom_id res chain seq x y z
N MET A 1 -5.02 -38.14 1.95
CA MET A 1 -3.60 -37.75 2.07
C MET A 1 -3.32 -37.56 3.55
N ASP A 2 -2.22 -38.11 4.02
CA ASP A 2 -1.79 -37.89 5.39
C ASP A 2 -1.33 -36.43 5.57
N HIS A 3 -1.30 -35.94 6.82
CA HIS A 3 -0.90 -34.58 7.16
C HIS A 3 0.45 -34.22 6.54
N ASP A 4 1.48 -35.07 6.71
CA ASP A 4 2.83 -34.83 6.16
C ASP A 4 2.82 -34.68 4.64
N GLN A 5 2.00 -35.47 3.94
CA GLN A 5 1.85 -35.38 2.48
C GLN A 5 1.22 -34.04 2.06
N LEU A 6 0.24 -33.52 2.81
CA LEU A 6 -0.37 -32.22 2.54
C LEU A 6 0.59 -31.07 2.80
N VAL A 7 1.36 -31.15 3.88
CA VAL A 7 2.41 -30.15 4.20
C VAL A 7 3.48 -30.12 3.09
N ILE A 8 4.00 -31.28 2.70
CA ILE A 8 4.98 -31.39 1.62
C ILE A 8 4.39 -30.85 0.31
N LEU A 9 3.15 -31.23 -0.04
CA LEU A 9 2.48 -30.76 -1.25
C LEU A 9 2.31 -29.25 -1.25
N ALA A 10 1.81 -28.66 -0.15
CA ALA A 10 1.62 -27.20 -0.02
C ALA A 10 2.95 -26.46 -0.15
N TYR A 11 4.00 -26.96 0.53
CA TYR A 11 5.32 -26.33 0.50
C TYR A 11 5.96 -26.41 -0.89
N VAL A 12 5.95 -27.60 -1.50
CA VAL A 12 6.53 -27.82 -2.84
C VAL A 12 5.80 -27.00 -3.88
N LEU A 13 4.45 -26.98 -3.89
CA LEU A 13 3.67 -26.21 -4.84
C LEU A 13 3.88 -24.70 -4.64
N ALA A 14 3.99 -24.22 -3.41
CA ALA A 14 4.31 -22.82 -3.12
C ALA A 14 5.68 -22.42 -3.71
N VAL A 15 6.72 -23.24 -3.47
CA VAL A 15 8.07 -22.99 -4.00
C VAL A 15 8.09 -23.07 -5.53
N VAL A 16 7.42 -24.07 -6.12
CA VAL A 16 7.31 -24.20 -7.59
C VAL A 16 6.63 -22.98 -8.20
N LEU A 17 5.57 -22.48 -7.57
CA LEU A 17 4.84 -21.29 -8.03
C LEU A 17 5.74 -20.04 -7.97
N LEU A 18 6.44 -19.82 -6.86
CA LEU A 18 7.42 -18.73 -6.70
C LEU A 18 8.52 -18.77 -7.77
N VAL A 19 9.08 -19.96 -8.00
CA VAL A 19 10.11 -20.15 -9.03
C VAL A 19 9.55 -19.92 -10.43
N ALA A 20 8.29 -20.33 -10.70
CA ALA A 20 7.65 -20.10 -11.99
C ALA A 20 7.46 -18.59 -12.25
N PHE A 21 6.99 -17.82 -11.27
CA PHE A 21 6.87 -16.35 -11.39
C PHE A 21 8.23 -15.69 -11.53
N PHE A 22 9.22 -16.11 -10.76
CA PHE A 22 10.60 -15.64 -10.89
C PHE A 22 11.15 -15.86 -12.30
N LEU A 23 11.02 -17.07 -12.86
CA LEU A 23 11.47 -17.38 -14.22
C LEU A 23 10.71 -16.56 -15.26
N TYR A 24 9.39 -16.43 -15.11
CA TYR A 24 8.57 -15.58 -15.96
C TYR A 24 9.07 -14.13 -15.95
N ALA A 25 9.29 -13.55 -14.77
CA ALA A 25 9.80 -12.20 -14.62
C ALA A 25 11.21 -12.03 -15.23
N CYS A 26 12.10 -13.01 -15.05
CA CYS A 26 13.44 -13.00 -15.64
C CYS A 26 13.41 -13.06 -17.17
N VAL A 27 12.55 -13.91 -17.75
CA VAL A 27 12.39 -14.01 -19.22
C VAL A 27 11.87 -12.69 -19.78
N TYR A 28 10.83 -12.11 -19.17
CA TYR A 28 10.31 -10.82 -19.61
C TYR A 28 11.30 -9.68 -19.39
N SER A 29 12.04 -9.66 -18.29
CA SER A 29 13.11 -8.69 -18.07
C SER A 29 14.19 -8.79 -19.14
N HIS A 30 14.50 -10.00 -19.60
CA HIS A 30 15.48 -10.20 -20.67
C HIS A 30 14.95 -9.73 -22.04
N ILE A 31 13.69 -10.06 -22.38
CA ILE A 31 13.03 -9.68 -23.63
C ILE A 31 12.86 -8.15 -23.72
N LEU A 32 12.43 -7.51 -22.61
CA LEU A 32 12.14 -6.08 -22.56
C LEU A 32 13.39 -5.22 -22.29
N ARG A 33 14.54 -5.84 -22.05
CA ARG A 33 15.78 -5.14 -21.70
C ARG A 33 16.22 -4.23 -22.86
N ARG A 34 15.95 -2.93 -22.72
CA ARG A 34 16.51 -1.90 -23.60
C ARG A 34 17.95 -1.58 -23.18
N LYS A 35 18.83 -1.41 -24.16
CA LYS A 35 20.27 -1.16 -23.92
C LYS A 35 20.54 0.09 -23.08
N ASN A 36 19.63 1.07 -23.09
CA ASN A 36 19.74 2.36 -22.40
C ASN A 36 18.44 2.69 -21.63
N GLN A 37 17.99 1.81 -20.73
CA GLN A 37 16.83 2.11 -19.89
C GLN A 37 17.17 3.25 -18.92
N SER A 38 16.36 4.32 -18.94
CA SER A 38 16.49 5.45 -18.00
C SER A 38 15.96 5.07 -16.60
N VAL A 39 16.36 5.82 -15.58
CA VAL A 39 15.81 5.68 -14.22
C VAL A 39 14.31 5.96 -14.25
N GLU A 40 13.86 6.96 -15.01
CA GLU A 40 12.45 7.28 -15.18
C GLU A 40 11.65 6.10 -15.74
N GLU A 41 12.08 5.49 -16.85
CA GLU A 41 11.42 4.30 -17.40
C GLU A 41 11.36 3.14 -16.42
N PHE A 42 12.41 2.96 -15.62
CA PHE A 42 12.50 1.89 -14.63
C PHE A 42 11.47 2.06 -13.51
N ILE A 43 11.22 3.30 -13.03
CA ILE A 43 10.36 3.56 -11.88
C ILE A 43 8.91 3.93 -12.25
N THR A 44 8.64 4.41 -13.48
CA THR A 44 7.29 4.89 -13.86
C THR A 44 6.62 4.09 -14.96
N ALA A 45 7.38 3.43 -15.86
CA ALA A 45 6.83 2.78 -17.07
C ALA A 45 5.78 3.66 -17.79
N ARG A 46 6.04 4.99 -17.86
CA ARG A 46 5.07 6.05 -18.19
C ARG A 46 4.33 5.79 -19.50
N GLY A 47 2.98 5.81 -19.47
CA GLY A 47 2.12 5.72 -20.64
C GLY A 47 2.13 4.37 -21.38
N GLN A 48 2.72 3.32 -20.81
CA GLN A 48 2.95 2.05 -21.52
C GLN A 48 1.87 0.99 -21.24
N MET A 49 0.94 1.25 -20.30
CA MET A 49 0.01 0.23 -19.81
C MET A 49 -1.43 0.50 -20.18
N SER A 50 -2.08 -0.52 -20.78
CA SER A 50 -3.49 -0.52 -21.12
C SER A 50 -4.41 -0.60 -19.88
N THR A 51 -5.70 -0.27 -20.07
CA THR A 51 -6.73 -0.33 -19.00
C THR A 51 -6.68 -1.63 -18.20
N PHE A 52 -6.62 -2.78 -18.87
CA PHE A 52 -6.70 -4.07 -18.19
C PHE A 52 -5.45 -4.36 -17.36
N ARG A 53 -4.26 -4.04 -17.87
CA ARG A 53 -3.00 -4.19 -17.12
C ARG A 53 -2.94 -3.28 -15.91
N ILE A 54 -3.42 -2.04 -16.03
CA ILE A 54 -3.52 -1.11 -14.88
C ILE A 54 -4.55 -1.59 -13.86
N THR A 55 -5.68 -2.18 -14.30
CA THR A 55 -6.66 -2.80 -13.39
C THR A 55 -5.99 -3.87 -12.54
N MET A 56 -5.30 -4.82 -13.17
CA MET A 56 -4.60 -5.90 -12.47
C MET A 56 -3.45 -5.39 -11.61
N GLY A 57 -2.69 -4.39 -12.09
CA GLY A 57 -1.64 -3.76 -11.30
C GLY A 57 -2.17 -3.05 -10.05
N PHE A 58 -3.28 -2.31 -10.12
CA PHE A 58 -3.93 -1.75 -8.93
C PHE A 58 -4.43 -2.83 -7.97
N TYR A 59 -5.09 -3.86 -8.51
CA TYR A 59 -5.57 -4.98 -7.71
C TYR A 59 -4.42 -5.68 -6.98
N ALA A 60 -3.37 -6.04 -7.70
CA ALA A 60 -2.21 -6.74 -7.19
C ALA A 60 -1.41 -5.92 -6.14
N ALA A 61 -1.31 -4.60 -6.34
CA ALA A 61 -0.68 -3.71 -5.36
C ALA A 61 -1.54 -3.46 -4.12
N ALA A 62 -2.87 -3.63 -4.23
CA ALA A 62 -3.80 -3.41 -3.12
C ALA A 62 -4.03 -4.66 -2.27
N VAL A 63 -3.98 -5.86 -2.87
CA VAL A 63 -4.38 -7.12 -2.22
C VAL A 63 -3.15 -8.02 -2.09
N GLY A 64 -2.60 -8.08 -0.88
CA GLY A 64 -1.50 -8.98 -0.51
C GLY A 64 -1.98 -10.17 0.32
N ALA A 65 -1.04 -10.94 0.86
CA ALA A 65 -1.33 -12.05 1.78
C ALA A 65 -2.10 -11.59 3.03
N TRP A 66 -1.91 -10.34 3.46
CA TRP A 66 -2.66 -9.73 4.55
C TRP A 66 -4.18 -9.87 4.38
N ALA A 67 -4.68 -9.93 3.14
CA ALA A 67 -6.11 -10.08 2.85
C ALA A 67 -6.67 -11.45 3.24
N VAL A 68 -5.82 -12.46 3.40
CA VAL A 68 -6.19 -13.78 3.91
C VAL A 68 -6.27 -13.81 5.44
N VAL A 69 -5.62 -12.87 6.13
CA VAL A 69 -5.50 -12.82 7.60
C VAL A 69 -6.30 -11.68 8.21
N SER A 70 -6.05 -10.43 7.80
CA SER A 70 -6.59 -9.26 8.50
C SER A 70 -8.11 -9.08 8.35
N PRO A 71 -8.75 -9.15 7.17
CA PRO A 71 -10.19 -9.06 7.06
C PRO A 71 -10.94 -10.19 7.79
N PRO A 72 -10.52 -11.48 7.67
CA PRO A 72 -11.14 -12.55 8.45
C PRO A 72 -10.99 -12.39 9.96
N SER A 73 -9.87 -11.85 10.44
CA SER A 73 -9.65 -11.63 11.86
C SER A 73 -10.44 -10.44 12.43
N TYR A 74 -10.70 -9.42 11.62
CA TYR A 74 -11.45 -8.24 12.03
C TYR A 74 -12.97 -8.42 11.99
N SER A 75 -13.46 -9.08 10.95
CA SER A 75 -14.90 -9.17 10.67
C SER A 75 -15.74 -9.84 11.79
N PRO A 76 -15.27 -10.90 12.48
CA PRO A 76 -16.00 -11.48 13.62
C PRO A 76 -16.27 -10.51 14.76
N TYR A 77 -15.37 -9.58 15.01
CA TYR A 77 -15.49 -8.55 16.04
C TYR A 77 -16.36 -7.37 15.59
N ALA A 78 -16.24 -6.97 14.33
CA ALA A 78 -16.91 -5.79 13.77
C ALA A 78 -18.23 -6.10 13.03
N GLY A 79 -18.52 -7.37 12.78
CA GLY A 79 -19.73 -7.84 12.09
C GLY A 79 -19.79 -7.47 10.62
N VAL A 80 -21.01 -7.63 10.07
CA VAL A 80 -21.29 -7.40 8.64
C VAL A 80 -20.91 -5.97 8.22
N ILE A 81 -21.26 -4.98 9.03
CA ILE A 81 -20.95 -3.56 8.74
C ILE A 81 -19.44 -3.36 8.69
N GLY A 82 -18.69 -3.89 9.66
CA GLY A 82 -17.25 -3.83 9.68
C GLY A 82 -16.62 -4.53 8.48
N CYS A 83 -17.09 -5.70 8.10
CA CYS A 83 -16.65 -6.43 6.92
C CYS A 83 -16.86 -5.62 5.62
N VAL A 84 -18.05 -5.06 5.42
CA VAL A 84 -18.38 -4.23 4.25
C VAL A 84 -17.52 -2.96 4.23
N MET A 85 -17.39 -2.28 5.37
CA MET A 85 -16.60 -1.04 5.44
C MET A 85 -15.11 -1.27 5.23
N TYR A 86 -14.57 -2.38 5.76
CA TYR A 86 -13.19 -2.78 5.49
C TYR A 86 -12.95 -2.96 3.98
N ALA A 87 -13.84 -3.71 3.31
CA ALA A 87 -13.73 -3.98 1.88
C ALA A 87 -13.82 -2.70 1.03
N ILE A 88 -14.81 -1.84 1.30
CA ILE A 88 -14.98 -0.58 0.58
C ILE A 88 -13.79 0.35 0.84
N ALA A 89 -13.37 0.49 2.08
CA ALA A 89 -12.26 1.37 2.46
C ALA A 89 -10.92 0.94 1.88
N THR A 90 -10.73 -0.36 1.59
CA THR A 90 -9.53 -0.86 0.90
C THR A 90 -9.52 -0.49 -0.59
N GLY A 91 -10.66 -0.59 -1.25
CA GLY A 91 -10.76 -0.30 -2.69
C GLY A 91 -10.88 1.18 -3.03
N LEU A 92 -11.56 1.98 -2.20
CA LEU A 92 -11.88 3.39 -2.47
C LEU A 92 -10.65 4.27 -2.74
N PRO A 93 -9.50 4.11 -2.06
CA PRO A 93 -8.29 4.88 -2.32
C PRO A 93 -7.81 4.78 -3.77
N ILE A 94 -8.02 3.66 -4.45
CA ILE A 94 -7.64 3.47 -5.86
C ILE A 94 -8.32 4.51 -6.75
N ILE A 95 -9.62 4.72 -6.54
CA ILE A 95 -10.38 5.75 -7.26
C ILE A 95 -9.86 7.14 -6.92
N MET A 96 -9.64 7.42 -5.63
CA MET A 96 -9.15 8.73 -5.18
C MET A 96 -7.77 9.06 -5.77
N ILE A 97 -6.83 8.12 -5.72
CA ILE A 97 -5.47 8.28 -6.27
C ILE A 97 -5.52 8.44 -7.79
N ALA A 98 -6.35 7.67 -8.50
CA ALA A 98 -6.49 7.80 -9.94
C ALA A 98 -7.03 9.19 -10.35
N PHE A 99 -7.99 9.76 -9.60
CA PHE A 99 -8.50 11.10 -9.84
C PHE A 99 -7.48 12.19 -9.46
N ALA A 100 -6.86 12.08 -8.29
CA ALA A 100 -5.84 13.03 -7.84
C ALA A 100 -4.60 13.02 -8.75
N GLY A 101 -4.09 11.84 -9.06
CA GLY A 101 -2.92 11.66 -9.92
C GLY A 101 -3.17 12.10 -11.36
N GLY A 102 -4.38 11.86 -11.88
CA GLY A 102 -4.77 12.37 -13.19
C GLY A 102 -4.78 13.91 -13.26
N LYS A 103 -5.13 14.60 -12.16
CA LYS A 103 -5.01 16.06 -12.05
C LYS A 103 -3.55 16.51 -11.93
N ILE A 104 -2.74 15.79 -11.16
CA ILE A 104 -1.31 16.09 -11.00
C ILE A 104 -0.61 15.97 -12.36
N GLN A 105 -0.81 14.88 -13.09
CA GLN A 105 -0.23 14.69 -14.43
C GLN A 105 -0.58 15.81 -15.42
N GLU A 106 -1.79 16.39 -15.29
CA GLU A 106 -2.22 17.49 -16.17
C GLU A 106 -1.50 18.79 -15.86
N LYS A 107 -1.32 19.08 -14.56
CA LYS A 107 -0.79 20.36 -14.09
C LYS A 107 0.74 20.36 -13.99
N VAL A 108 1.31 19.21 -13.68
CA VAL A 108 2.74 19.04 -13.41
C VAL A 108 3.26 17.78 -14.12
N PRO A 109 3.39 17.81 -15.46
CA PRO A 109 3.70 16.60 -16.24
C PRO A 109 5.08 15.99 -15.94
N HIS A 110 6.03 16.75 -15.42
CA HIS A 110 7.40 16.32 -15.10
C HIS A 110 7.53 15.53 -13.79
N VAL A 111 6.49 15.51 -12.96
CA VAL A 111 6.47 14.76 -11.69
C VAL A 111 6.46 13.26 -11.95
N LEU A 112 7.32 12.52 -11.21
CA LEU A 112 7.53 11.09 -11.37
C LEU A 112 6.94 10.24 -10.24
N SER A 113 6.61 10.88 -9.10
CA SER A 113 6.15 10.21 -7.87
C SER A 113 5.32 11.15 -7.01
N LEU A 114 4.61 10.61 -5.99
CA LEU A 114 3.98 11.44 -4.97
C LEU A 114 5.00 12.34 -4.26
N THR A 115 6.14 11.77 -3.90
CA THR A 115 7.19 12.50 -3.19
C THR A 115 7.79 13.63 -4.02
N ASP A 116 7.89 13.45 -5.33
CA ASP A 116 8.32 14.48 -6.26
C ASP A 116 7.27 15.63 -6.38
N PHE A 117 5.97 15.28 -6.42
CA PHE A 117 4.89 16.27 -6.33
C PHE A 117 4.98 17.10 -5.03
N VAL A 118 5.27 16.46 -3.91
CA VAL A 118 5.44 17.17 -2.63
C VAL A 118 6.62 18.13 -2.68
N GLY A 119 7.74 17.71 -3.29
CA GLY A 119 8.92 18.56 -3.48
C GLY A 119 8.59 19.80 -4.31
N TRP A 120 7.88 19.60 -5.43
CA TRP A 120 7.41 20.70 -6.27
C TRP A 120 6.43 21.64 -5.54
N ARG A 121 5.50 21.06 -4.76
CA ARG A 121 4.42 21.85 -4.12
C ARG A 121 4.84 22.51 -2.81
N TYR A 122 5.61 21.84 -1.99
CA TYR A 122 5.89 22.22 -0.60
C TYR A 122 7.39 22.45 -0.30
N GLY A 123 8.26 22.16 -1.26
CA GLY A 123 9.70 22.30 -1.14
C GLY A 123 10.42 21.07 -0.57
N TYR A 124 11.75 21.13 -0.61
CA TYR A 124 12.64 20.00 -0.31
C TYR A 124 12.48 19.43 1.11
N VAL A 125 12.31 20.29 2.12
CA VAL A 125 12.15 19.84 3.52
C VAL A 125 10.86 19.02 3.70
N ALA A 126 9.77 19.48 3.10
CA ALA A 126 8.51 18.77 3.11
C ALA A 126 8.59 17.46 2.32
N GLN A 127 9.32 17.45 1.21
CA GLN A 127 9.60 16.24 0.45
C GLN A 127 10.34 15.20 1.30
N SER A 128 11.42 15.60 1.99
CA SER A 128 12.17 14.71 2.90
C SER A 128 11.27 14.13 4.00
N TYR A 129 10.41 14.98 4.59
CA TYR A 129 9.45 14.54 5.60
C TYR A 129 8.50 13.47 5.06
N VAL A 130 7.91 13.69 3.87
CA VAL A 130 6.97 12.73 3.26
C VAL A 130 7.69 11.45 2.81
N VAL A 131 8.92 11.53 2.31
CA VAL A 131 9.72 10.33 1.97
C VAL A 131 9.90 9.41 3.19
N VAL A 132 10.14 9.98 4.38
CA VAL A 132 10.21 9.19 5.63
C VAL A 132 8.89 8.50 5.91
N PHE A 133 7.76 9.19 5.76
CA PHE A 133 6.42 8.58 5.94
C PHE A 133 6.13 7.48 4.92
N VAL A 134 6.47 7.70 3.65
CA VAL A 134 6.32 6.69 2.59
C VAL A 134 7.18 5.46 2.89
N CYS A 135 8.46 5.67 3.23
CA CYS A 135 9.36 4.57 3.58
C CYS A 135 8.88 3.79 4.81
N PHE A 136 8.39 4.49 5.82
CA PHE A 136 7.86 3.86 7.04
C PHE A 136 6.58 3.07 6.73
N ASN A 137 5.57 3.69 6.10
CA ASN A 137 4.29 3.03 5.79
C ASN A 137 4.49 1.80 4.89
N MET A 138 5.24 1.96 3.79
CA MET A 138 5.49 0.84 2.87
C MET A 138 6.44 -0.21 3.46
N GLY A 139 7.39 0.21 4.31
CA GLY A 139 8.25 -0.71 5.06
C GLY A 139 7.47 -1.58 6.05
N ILE A 140 6.52 -0.99 6.78
CA ILE A 140 5.59 -1.72 7.65
C ILE A 140 4.69 -2.66 6.83
N ALA A 141 4.15 -2.21 5.70
CA ALA A 141 3.34 -3.06 4.83
C ALA A 141 4.15 -4.25 4.29
N LEU A 142 5.39 -4.02 3.86
CA LEU A 142 6.31 -5.07 3.43
C LEU A 142 6.63 -6.06 4.57
N LEU A 143 6.85 -5.55 5.79
CA LEU A 143 7.04 -6.35 6.99
C LEU A 143 5.82 -7.22 7.29
N ALA A 144 4.62 -6.65 7.19
CA ALA A 144 3.36 -7.36 7.39
C ALA A 144 3.18 -8.50 6.38
N GLU A 145 3.56 -8.29 5.12
CA GLU A 145 3.51 -9.33 4.07
C GLU A 145 4.43 -10.52 4.40
N TYR A 146 5.69 -10.25 4.74
CA TYR A 146 6.61 -11.33 5.14
C TYR A 146 6.17 -12.04 6.42
N THR A 147 5.65 -11.28 7.39
CA THR A 147 5.15 -11.86 8.64
C THR A 147 3.91 -12.73 8.39
N THR A 148 3.01 -12.30 7.50
CA THR A 148 1.79 -13.05 7.15
C THR A 148 2.13 -14.42 6.55
N VAL A 149 2.97 -14.46 5.52
CA VAL A 149 3.34 -15.75 4.90
C VAL A 149 4.10 -16.63 5.90
N GLY A 150 5.02 -16.05 6.67
CA GLY A 150 5.77 -16.79 7.69
C GLY A 150 4.86 -17.35 8.78
N SER A 151 3.91 -16.58 9.29
CA SER A 151 2.99 -17.02 10.34
C SER A 151 2.05 -18.13 9.88
N LEU A 152 1.55 -18.07 8.64
CA LEU A 152 0.70 -19.12 8.07
C LEU A 152 1.47 -20.42 7.84
N PHE A 153 2.69 -20.36 7.33
CA PHE A 153 3.53 -21.54 7.21
C PHE A 153 3.88 -22.12 8.58
N GLY A 154 4.12 -21.25 9.58
CA GLY A 154 4.39 -21.68 10.96
C GLY A 154 3.20 -22.34 11.65
N SER A 155 2.05 -21.66 11.70
CA SER A 155 0.88 -22.11 12.47
C SER A 155 0.04 -23.15 11.71
N TYR A 156 -0.17 -22.96 10.39
CA TYR A 156 -1.07 -23.81 9.63
C TYR A 156 -0.40 -25.05 9.02
N LEU A 157 0.87 -24.94 8.58
CA LEU A 157 1.63 -26.08 8.07
C LEU A 157 2.54 -26.72 9.12
N GLY A 158 2.72 -26.10 10.29
CA GLY A 158 3.61 -26.62 11.34
C GLY A 158 5.11 -26.59 10.99
N VAL A 159 5.51 -25.81 9.97
CA VAL A 159 6.90 -25.72 9.51
C VAL A 159 7.56 -24.42 9.97
N LYS A 160 8.91 -24.38 9.95
CA LYS A 160 9.63 -23.14 10.30
C LYS A 160 9.31 -22.01 9.33
N SER A 161 8.98 -20.82 9.84
CA SER A 161 8.63 -19.62 9.05
C SER A 161 9.81 -19.06 8.25
N PHE A 162 11.03 -19.15 8.79
CA PHE A 162 12.23 -18.53 8.23
C PHE A 162 12.53 -18.93 6.76
N PRO A 163 12.51 -20.21 6.36
CA PRO A 163 12.87 -20.59 5.00
C PRO A 163 11.96 -19.97 3.93
N ILE A 164 10.65 -19.95 4.15
CA ILE A 164 9.71 -19.39 3.17
C ILE A 164 9.85 -17.86 3.05
N ILE A 165 10.07 -17.14 4.16
CA ILE A 165 10.33 -15.70 4.15
C ILE A 165 11.56 -15.40 3.28
N ILE A 166 12.64 -16.17 3.43
CA ILE A 166 13.85 -15.98 2.62
C ILE A 166 13.61 -16.30 1.15
N VAL A 167 12.94 -17.42 0.84
CA VAL A 167 12.69 -17.81 -0.55
C VAL A 167 11.85 -16.75 -1.27
N VAL A 168 10.73 -16.33 -0.67
CA VAL A 168 9.88 -15.26 -1.23
C VAL A 168 10.70 -13.97 -1.38
N GLY A 169 11.36 -13.53 -0.31
CA GLY A 169 12.08 -12.26 -0.29
C GLY A 169 13.22 -12.19 -1.28
N VAL A 170 14.03 -13.26 -1.40
CA VAL A 170 15.17 -13.30 -2.33
C VAL A 170 14.70 -13.35 -3.78
N LEU A 171 13.71 -14.20 -4.11
CA LEU A 171 13.24 -14.32 -5.48
C LEU A 171 12.60 -13.01 -5.96
N THR A 172 11.69 -12.42 -5.17
CA THR A 172 11.05 -11.14 -5.50
C THR A 172 12.06 -10.01 -5.63
N MET A 173 12.97 -9.89 -4.66
CA MET A 173 14.01 -8.87 -4.64
C MET A 173 14.90 -8.90 -5.90
N VAL A 174 15.29 -10.09 -6.36
CA VAL A 174 16.17 -10.23 -7.53
C VAL A 174 15.47 -9.80 -8.80
N TYR A 175 14.25 -10.29 -9.08
CA TYR A 175 13.61 -9.92 -10.33
C TYR A 175 13.09 -8.47 -10.33
N THR A 176 12.66 -7.93 -9.18
CA THR A 176 12.27 -6.52 -9.02
C THR A 176 13.45 -5.59 -9.27
N ALA A 177 14.62 -5.89 -8.69
CA ALA A 177 15.84 -5.11 -8.94
C ALA A 177 16.28 -5.12 -10.41
N TYR A 178 15.94 -6.17 -11.15
CA TYR A 178 16.29 -6.32 -12.57
C TYR A 178 15.27 -5.68 -13.50
N GLY A 179 13.97 -5.93 -13.26
CA GLY A 179 12.86 -5.63 -14.17
C GLY A 179 12.21 -4.26 -13.98
N GLY A 180 12.24 -3.74 -12.75
CA GLY A 180 11.55 -2.50 -12.38
C GLY A 180 10.02 -2.58 -12.56
N LEU A 181 9.36 -1.42 -12.62
CA LEU A 181 7.90 -1.33 -12.63
C LEU A 181 7.26 -2.01 -13.85
N LEU A 182 7.89 -1.95 -15.01
CA LEU A 182 7.34 -2.54 -16.24
C LEU A 182 7.13 -4.05 -16.09
N VAL A 183 8.14 -4.75 -15.56
CA VAL A 183 8.07 -6.20 -15.32
C VAL A 183 7.11 -6.51 -14.17
N SER A 184 7.12 -5.70 -13.11
CA SER A 184 6.17 -5.81 -12.00
C SER A 184 4.71 -5.79 -12.47
N ILE A 185 4.29 -4.83 -13.30
CA ILE A 185 2.92 -4.78 -13.81
C ILE A 185 2.59 -5.99 -14.72
N LEU A 186 3.58 -6.57 -15.38
CA LEU A 186 3.37 -7.78 -16.19
C LEU A 186 3.23 -9.04 -15.34
N THR A 187 3.99 -9.16 -14.26
CA THR A 187 3.81 -10.25 -13.27
C THR A 187 2.50 -10.09 -12.51
N ASP A 188 2.16 -8.87 -12.08
CA ASP A 188 0.88 -8.53 -11.45
C ASP A 188 -0.34 -9.01 -12.25
N PHE A 189 -0.25 -8.94 -13.57
CA PHE A 189 -1.32 -9.39 -14.45
C PHE A 189 -1.62 -10.89 -14.29
N ILE A 190 -0.58 -11.72 -14.23
CA ILE A 190 -0.75 -13.17 -14.08
C ILE A 190 -1.07 -13.53 -12.63
N GLN A 191 -0.35 -12.96 -11.67
CA GLN A 191 -0.56 -13.20 -10.24
C GLN A 191 -1.95 -12.73 -9.80
N GLY A 192 -2.38 -11.54 -10.23
CA GLY A 192 -3.73 -11.03 -9.97
C GLY A 192 -4.81 -11.91 -10.60
N GLY A 193 -4.63 -12.34 -11.83
CA GLY A 193 -5.55 -13.27 -12.50
C GLY A 193 -5.65 -14.62 -11.78
N LEU A 194 -4.51 -15.20 -11.40
CA LEU A 194 -4.47 -16.46 -10.65
C LEU A 194 -5.12 -16.32 -9.27
N SER A 195 -4.86 -15.23 -8.55
CA SER A 195 -5.47 -15.02 -7.23
C SER A 195 -7.00 -14.91 -7.30
N ILE A 196 -7.54 -14.24 -8.32
CA ILE A 196 -9.01 -14.18 -8.55
C ILE A 196 -9.58 -15.58 -8.82
N VAL A 197 -8.89 -16.39 -9.62
CA VAL A 197 -9.31 -17.79 -9.87
C VAL A 197 -9.29 -18.61 -8.58
N LEU A 198 -8.24 -18.50 -7.77
CA LEU A 198 -8.14 -19.21 -6.50
C LEU A 198 -9.20 -18.76 -5.49
N VAL A 199 -9.50 -17.46 -5.42
CA VAL A 199 -10.63 -16.93 -4.62
C VAL A 199 -11.96 -17.52 -5.10
N ALA A 200 -12.18 -17.61 -6.41
CA ALA A 200 -13.39 -18.23 -6.96
C ALA A 200 -13.47 -19.72 -6.59
N VAL A 201 -12.36 -20.46 -6.60
CA VAL A 201 -12.32 -21.86 -6.15
C VAL A 201 -12.71 -21.96 -4.68
N LEU A 202 -12.19 -21.09 -3.80
CA LEU A 202 -12.59 -21.05 -2.39
C LEU A 202 -14.08 -20.74 -2.24
N ALA A 203 -14.61 -19.77 -2.99
CA ALA A 203 -16.03 -19.42 -2.95
C ALA A 203 -16.93 -20.60 -3.37
N ILE A 204 -16.59 -21.30 -4.44
CA ILE A 204 -17.29 -22.51 -4.90
C ILE A 204 -17.21 -23.61 -3.83
N TYR A 205 -16.03 -23.81 -3.24
CA TYR A 205 -15.87 -24.82 -2.18
C TYR A 205 -16.75 -24.54 -0.98
N VAL A 206 -16.77 -23.30 -0.48
CA VAL A 206 -17.62 -22.89 0.65
C VAL A 206 -19.11 -23.08 0.27
N ALA A 207 -19.54 -22.60 -0.88
CA ALA A 207 -20.92 -22.78 -1.34
C ALA A 207 -21.33 -24.27 -1.43
N ALA A 208 -20.43 -25.14 -1.84
CA ALA A 208 -20.69 -26.57 -2.00
C ALA A 208 -20.61 -27.37 -0.68
N ARG A 209 -19.72 -27.00 0.23
CA ARG A 209 -19.38 -27.83 1.40
C ARG A 209 -19.82 -27.26 2.75
N PHE A 210 -20.07 -25.93 2.84
CA PHE A 210 -20.51 -25.31 4.09
C PHE A 210 -21.94 -25.75 4.41
N ARG A 211 -22.11 -26.45 5.54
CA ARG A 211 -23.39 -27.03 5.97
C ARG A 211 -23.69 -26.78 7.46
N TYR A 212 -22.92 -25.88 8.06
CA TYR A 212 -23.14 -25.53 9.45
C TYR A 212 -24.43 -24.71 9.61
N PRO A 213 -25.18 -24.90 10.71
CA PRO A 213 -26.39 -24.10 10.97
C PRO A 213 -26.01 -22.63 11.24
N LEU A 214 -26.78 -21.71 10.67
CA LEU A 214 -26.59 -20.27 10.81
C LEU A 214 -27.93 -19.60 11.13
N PRO A 215 -27.95 -18.54 12.00
CA PRO A 215 -26.90 -18.15 12.94
C PRO A 215 -26.87 -19.07 14.17
N THR A 216 -25.70 -19.37 14.66
CA THR A 216 -25.54 -20.06 15.95
C THR A 216 -25.48 -19.04 17.10
N PRO A 217 -25.78 -19.44 18.37
CA PRO A 217 -25.50 -18.61 19.51
C PRO A 217 -24.02 -18.21 19.52
N LEU A 218 -23.80 -16.92 19.67
CA LEU A 218 -22.48 -16.33 19.54
C LEU A 218 -21.61 -16.69 20.74
N THR A 219 -20.33 -17.00 20.47
CA THR A 219 -19.35 -17.19 21.51
C THR A 219 -18.99 -15.83 22.10
N CYS A 220 -19.26 -15.64 23.38
CA CYS A 220 -18.91 -14.44 24.14
C CYS A 220 -17.82 -14.78 25.16
N ASP A 221 -16.93 -13.84 25.43
CA ASP A 221 -15.96 -13.96 26.53
C ASP A 221 -16.62 -13.72 27.91
N PRO A 222 -15.92 -13.98 29.02
CA PRO A 222 -16.43 -13.71 30.37
C PRO A 222 -16.74 -12.24 30.63
N GLU A 223 -16.17 -11.31 29.85
CA GLU A 223 -16.38 -9.86 29.94
C GLU A 223 -17.59 -9.40 29.10
N GLY A 224 -18.26 -10.33 28.41
CA GLY A 224 -19.45 -10.06 27.61
C GLY A 224 -19.16 -9.55 26.19
N PHE A 225 -17.93 -9.64 25.72
CA PHE A 225 -17.59 -9.33 24.34
C PHE A 225 -17.91 -10.54 23.44
N CYS A 226 -18.69 -10.34 22.40
CA CYS A 226 -19.18 -11.43 21.55
C CYS A 226 -18.63 -11.32 20.11
N LEU A 227 -18.34 -12.46 19.49
CA LEU A 227 -17.89 -12.58 18.10
C LEU A 227 -19.04 -12.37 17.09
N SER A 228 -19.92 -11.39 17.32
CA SER A 228 -21.14 -11.19 16.52
C SER A 228 -21.17 -9.94 15.68
N GLY A 229 -20.38 -8.96 16.06
CA GLY A 229 -20.31 -7.70 15.37
C GLY A 229 -21.56 -6.83 15.38
N THR A 230 -22.43 -6.99 16.34
CA THR A 230 -23.55 -6.06 16.58
C THR A 230 -23.17 -4.93 17.56
N ASN A 231 -21.89 -4.83 17.89
CA ASN A 231 -21.36 -3.90 18.86
C ASN A 231 -20.99 -2.52 18.26
N ALA A 232 -20.57 -1.59 19.12
CA ALA A 232 -20.14 -0.25 18.73
C ALA A 232 -18.95 -0.25 17.74
N THR A 233 -18.12 -1.29 17.75
CA THR A 233 -16.97 -1.46 16.82
C THR A 233 -17.44 -1.55 15.37
N GLY A 234 -18.53 -2.31 15.11
CA GLY A 234 -19.11 -2.43 13.76
C GLY A 234 -19.59 -1.08 13.23
N TRP A 235 -20.36 -0.34 14.00
CA TRP A 235 -20.82 1.01 13.61
C TRP A 235 -19.68 2.01 13.52
N GLY A 236 -18.71 1.94 14.42
CA GLY A 236 -17.52 2.77 14.41
C GLY A 236 -16.67 2.60 13.17
N SER A 237 -16.68 1.40 12.56
CA SER A 237 -15.93 1.09 11.34
C SER A 237 -16.31 1.96 10.12
N ILE A 238 -17.53 2.51 10.09
CA ILE A 238 -17.96 3.47 9.06
C ILE A 238 -17.00 4.67 9.00
N PHE A 239 -16.43 5.07 10.12
CA PHE A 239 -15.50 6.18 10.23
C PHE A 239 -14.05 5.72 10.27
N SER A 240 -13.73 4.71 11.09
CA SER A 240 -12.35 4.28 11.31
C SER A 240 -11.73 3.63 10.07
N MET A 241 -12.45 2.79 9.35
CA MET A 241 -11.91 2.11 8.17
C MET A 241 -11.55 3.07 7.03
N PRO A 242 -12.43 3.99 6.58
CA PRO A 242 -12.03 4.98 5.58
C PRO A 242 -10.92 5.89 6.09
N ALA A 243 -10.99 6.38 7.33
CA ALA A 243 -9.96 7.26 7.92
C ALA A 243 -8.59 6.58 7.94
N SER A 244 -8.54 5.29 8.24
CA SER A 244 -7.33 4.48 8.33
C SER A 244 -6.79 4.12 6.95
N LEU A 245 -7.56 3.37 6.15
CA LEU A 245 -7.08 2.73 4.93
C LEU A 245 -6.90 3.72 3.76
N ILE A 246 -7.75 4.76 3.66
CA ILE A 246 -7.58 5.78 2.62
C ILE A 246 -6.32 6.59 2.90
N THR A 247 -6.11 7.00 4.15
CA THR A 247 -4.97 7.85 4.48
C THR A 247 -3.64 7.11 4.38
N SER A 248 -3.57 5.84 4.76
CA SER A 248 -2.35 5.04 4.62
C SER A 248 -2.03 4.77 3.13
N THR A 249 -3.04 4.53 2.31
CA THR A 249 -2.84 4.30 0.87
C THR A 249 -2.31 5.55 0.14
N VAL A 250 -2.58 6.76 0.63
CA VAL A 250 -1.96 7.99 0.10
C VAL A 250 -0.43 7.91 0.15
N PHE A 251 0.16 7.26 1.15
CA PHE A 251 1.60 7.05 1.29
C PHE A 251 2.11 5.77 0.63
N SER A 252 1.30 5.10 -0.18
CA SER A 252 1.72 3.96 -0.99
C SER A 252 2.18 4.41 -2.37
N GLU A 253 3.49 4.60 -2.56
CA GLU A 253 4.06 4.98 -3.86
C GLU A 253 3.75 3.93 -4.93
N ALA A 254 3.60 2.65 -4.55
CA ALA A 254 3.16 1.60 -5.43
C ALA A 254 1.84 1.91 -6.14
N MET A 255 0.87 2.53 -5.45
CA MET A 255 -0.40 2.95 -6.04
C MET A 255 -0.23 4.11 -7.03
N TRP A 256 0.60 5.10 -6.68
CA TRP A 256 0.87 6.24 -7.54
C TRP A 256 1.60 5.85 -8.83
N GLN A 257 2.50 4.89 -8.78
CA GLN A 257 3.21 4.40 -9.97
C GLN A 257 2.25 3.91 -11.08
N ARG A 258 1.12 3.27 -10.72
CA ARG A 258 0.10 2.81 -11.69
C ARG A 258 -0.59 3.98 -12.39
N VAL A 259 -0.69 5.13 -11.73
CA VAL A 259 -1.21 6.36 -12.35
C VAL A 259 -0.30 6.79 -13.51
N TRP A 260 1.02 6.85 -13.26
CA TRP A 260 2.01 7.28 -14.25
C TRP A 260 2.14 6.29 -15.40
N ALA A 261 2.00 4.99 -15.12
CA ALA A 261 2.11 3.92 -16.12
C ALA A 261 0.93 3.87 -17.11
N SER A 262 -0.23 4.45 -16.77
CA SER A 262 -1.44 4.39 -17.60
C SER A 262 -1.31 5.15 -18.93
N GLU A 263 -1.73 4.54 -20.04
CA GLU A 263 -1.68 5.10 -21.39
C GLU A 263 -2.54 6.37 -21.59
N SER A 264 -3.61 6.52 -20.80
CA SER A 264 -4.51 7.67 -20.91
C SER A 264 -5.36 7.84 -19.65
N ARG A 265 -5.87 9.06 -19.41
CA ARG A 265 -6.81 9.35 -18.32
C ARG A 265 -8.10 8.53 -18.38
N ARG A 266 -8.62 8.26 -19.59
CA ARG A 266 -9.81 7.43 -19.75
C ARG A 266 -9.51 6.00 -19.33
N SER A 267 -8.36 5.48 -19.73
CA SER A 267 -7.84 4.18 -19.33
C SER A 267 -7.69 4.11 -17.80
N LEU A 268 -7.03 5.10 -17.20
CA LEU A 268 -6.82 5.20 -15.76
C LEU A 268 -8.14 5.19 -14.96
N ARG A 269 -9.12 6.01 -15.35
CA ARG A 269 -10.42 6.06 -14.67
C ARG A 269 -11.17 4.73 -14.77
N ARG A 270 -11.23 4.11 -15.97
CA ARG A 270 -11.86 2.80 -16.13
C ARG A 270 -11.17 1.74 -15.29
N ALA A 271 -9.84 1.71 -15.34
CA ALA A 271 -9.03 0.78 -14.58
C ALA A 271 -9.27 0.91 -13.07
N SER A 272 -9.35 2.13 -12.54
CA SER A 272 -9.58 2.36 -11.11
C SER A 272 -10.94 1.86 -10.64
N PHE A 273 -12.01 2.00 -11.44
CA PHE A 273 -13.33 1.45 -11.09
C PHE A 273 -13.35 -0.07 -11.11
N PHE A 274 -12.73 -0.71 -12.12
CA PHE A 274 -12.65 -2.17 -12.16
C PHE A 274 -11.79 -2.73 -11.04
N ALA A 275 -10.66 -2.08 -10.73
CA ALA A 275 -9.81 -2.47 -9.62
C ALA A 275 -10.51 -2.28 -8.26
N PHE A 276 -11.21 -1.15 -8.05
CA PHE A 276 -12.05 -0.94 -6.88
C PHE A 276 -13.04 -2.09 -6.68
N ALA A 277 -13.78 -2.46 -7.72
CA ALA A 277 -14.77 -3.54 -7.64
C ALA A 277 -14.10 -4.89 -7.30
N ALA A 278 -12.99 -5.22 -7.96
CA ALA A 278 -12.29 -6.48 -7.73
C ALA A 278 -11.70 -6.55 -6.31
N VAL A 279 -11.03 -5.49 -5.83
CA VAL A 279 -10.48 -5.40 -4.48
C VAL A 279 -11.58 -5.52 -3.43
N THR A 280 -12.65 -4.73 -3.58
CA THR A 280 -13.78 -4.74 -2.65
C THR A 280 -14.41 -6.13 -2.58
N LEU A 281 -14.62 -6.80 -3.71
CA LEU A 281 -15.22 -8.13 -3.74
C LEU A 281 -14.33 -9.18 -3.06
N VAL A 282 -13.02 -9.16 -3.33
CA VAL A 282 -12.08 -10.13 -2.75
C VAL A 282 -11.93 -9.92 -1.24
N VAL A 283 -11.74 -8.67 -0.79
CA VAL A 283 -11.59 -8.36 0.64
C VAL A 283 -12.89 -8.60 1.40
N PHE A 284 -14.05 -8.30 0.80
CA PHE A 284 -15.35 -8.65 1.37
C PHE A 284 -15.49 -10.17 1.52
N PHE A 285 -15.16 -10.94 0.49
CA PHE A 285 -15.27 -12.40 0.53
C PHE A 285 -14.38 -13.00 1.61
N THR A 286 -13.11 -12.60 1.69
CA THR A 286 -12.20 -13.12 2.73
C THR A 286 -12.66 -12.72 4.13
N GLY A 287 -13.09 -11.47 4.35
CA GLY A 287 -13.67 -11.03 5.61
C GLY A 287 -14.97 -11.79 5.97
N PHE A 288 -15.82 -12.05 4.98
CA PHE A 288 -17.05 -12.81 5.16
C PHE A 288 -16.78 -14.26 5.58
N LEU A 289 -15.68 -14.88 5.14
CA LEU A 289 -15.27 -16.19 5.65
C LEU A 289 -15.02 -16.17 7.16
N GLY A 290 -14.37 -15.12 7.69
CA GLY A 290 -14.21 -14.96 9.14
C GLY A 290 -15.57 -14.89 9.87
N LEU A 291 -16.53 -14.13 9.33
CA LEU A 291 -17.90 -14.07 9.86
C LEU A 291 -18.62 -15.42 9.83
N LEU A 292 -18.50 -16.16 8.72
CA LEU A 292 -19.08 -17.50 8.60
C LEU A 292 -18.52 -18.45 9.64
N GLY A 293 -17.20 -18.39 9.89
CA GLY A 293 -16.55 -19.16 10.96
C GLY A 293 -17.13 -18.85 12.34
N ALA A 294 -17.32 -17.56 12.65
CA ALA A 294 -17.93 -17.12 13.90
C ALA A 294 -19.40 -17.55 14.02
N TRP A 295 -20.21 -17.31 12.99
CA TRP A 295 -21.63 -17.65 12.98
C TRP A 295 -21.92 -19.15 13.02
N SER A 296 -21.01 -19.96 12.49
CA SER A 296 -21.10 -21.43 12.57
C SER A 296 -20.64 -22.02 13.90
N GLY A 297 -20.09 -21.20 14.79
CA GLY A 297 -19.51 -21.65 16.07
C GLY A 297 -18.20 -22.43 15.91
N GLN A 298 -17.59 -22.42 14.72
CA GLN A 298 -16.29 -23.06 14.46
C GLN A 298 -15.13 -22.18 14.92
N LEU A 299 -15.35 -20.87 15.07
CA LEU A 299 -14.39 -19.89 15.58
C LEU A 299 -14.58 -19.74 17.09
N THR A 300 -13.49 -19.84 17.85
CA THR A 300 -13.44 -19.58 19.30
C THR A 300 -12.41 -18.50 19.61
N PHE A 301 -12.42 -17.94 20.83
CA PHE A 301 -11.42 -16.96 21.26
C PHE A 301 -10.00 -17.53 21.35
N ASP A 302 -9.85 -18.84 21.50
CA ASP A 302 -8.56 -19.53 21.53
C ASP A 302 -7.97 -19.76 20.12
N THR A 303 -8.77 -19.57 19.06
CA THR A 303 -8.31 -19.73 17.69
C THR A 303 -7.32 -18.62 17.33
N PRO A 304 -6.10 -18.93 16.86
CA PRO A 304 -5.17 -17.92 16.39
C PRO A 304 -5.77 -17.07 15.26
N THR A 305 -5.61 -15.76 15.31
CA THR A 305 -6.25 -14.81 14.38
C THR A 305 -5.88 -15.03 12.91
N ASN A 306 -4.68 -15.53 12.63
CA ASN A 306 -4.24 -15.86 11.29
C ASN A 306 -4.91 -17.13 10.71
N LEU A 307 -5.60 -17.92 11.54
CA LEU A 307 -6.33 -19.11 11.11
C LEU A 307 -7.84 -18.90 10.93
N PHE A 308 -8.37 -17.70 11.18
CA PHE A 308 -9.81 -17.44 11.15
C PHE A 308 -10.46 -17.80 9.80
N ILE A 309 -9.80 -17.54 8.68
CA ILE A 309 -10.34 -17.89 7.34
C ILE A 309 -10.60 -19.39 7.19
N PHE A 310 -9.77 -20.23 7.80
CA PHE A 310 -9.86 -21.68 7.67
C PHE A 310 -11.04 -22.27 8.43
N THR A 311 -11.55 -21.56 9.46
CA THR A 311 -12.74 -22.00 10.22
C THR A 311 -14.00 -22.07 9.37
N ALA A 312 -14.07 -21.28 8.30
CA ALA A 312 -15.18 -21.32 7.32
C ALA A 312 -14.96 -22.33 6.18
N LEU A 313 -13.82 -23.01 6.14
CA LEU A 313 -13.49 -24.01 5.12
C LEU A 313 -13.61 -25.42 5.70
N PRO A 314 -14.76 -26.12 5.52
CA PRO A 314 -15.02 -27.38 6.20
C PRO A 314 -13.92 -28.43 5.94
N GLY A 315 -13.37 -28.99 7.03
CA GLY A 315 -12.34 -30.00 6.99
C GLY A 315 -10.94 -29.51 6.57
N SER A 316 -10.71 -28.20 6.47
CA SER A 316 -9.39 -27.64 6.11
C SER A 316 -8.38 -27.73 7.26
N MET A 317 -8.87 -27.77 8.51
CA MET A 317 -8.05 -27.86 9.72
C MET A 317 -8.34 -29.15 10.48
N ASP A 318 -7.34 -29.70 11.13
CA ASP A 318 -7.45 -30.72 12.16
C ASP A 318 -7.69 -30.11 13.55
N ALA A 319 -7.72 -30.93 14.58
CA ALA A 319 -7.93 -30.49 15.96
C ALA A 319 -6.77 -29.61 16.50
N ALA A 320 -5.60 -29.66 15.89
CA ALA A 320 -4.46 -28.82 16.23
C ALA A 320 -4.41 -27.50 15.44
N GLY A 321 -5.39 -27.24 14.55
CA GLY A 321 -5.42 -26.06 13.68
C GLY A 321 -4.50 -26.18 12.47
N GLN A 322 -4.02 -27.39 12.16
CA GLN A 322 -3.10 -27.65 11.06
C GLN A 322 -3.84 -28.15 9.81
N ILE A 323 -3.16 -28.07 8.66
CA ILE A 323 -3.72 -28.46 7.36
C ILE A 323 -4.22 -29.91 7.34
N ALA A 324 -5.50 -30.10 6.93
CA ALA A 324 -6.15 -31.41 6.93
C ALA A 324 -6.67 -31.83 5.55
N ASN A 325 -6.77 -30.94 4.57
CA ASN A 325 -7.25 -31.30 3.22
C ASN A 325 -6.69 -30.40 2.10
N GLY A 326 -7.02 -30.74 0.85
CA GLY A 326 -6.53 -30.03 -0.34
C GLY A 326 -6.99 -28.58 -0.47
N ILE A 327 -8.11 -28.16 0.14
CA ILE A 327 -8.56 -26.76 0.09
C ILE A 327 -7.61 -25.87 0.92
N GLY A 328 -7.00 -26.42 1.97
CA GLY A 328 -5.94 -25.73 2.69
C GLY A 328 -4.73 -25.45 1.80
N VAL A 329 -4.35 -26.42 0.94
CA VAL A 329 -3.28 -26.21 -0.05
C VAL A 329 -3.65 -25.06 -1.01
N VAL A 330 -4.87 -25.03 -1.51
CA VAL A 330 -5.37 -23.95 -2.41
C VAL A 330 -5.29 -22.58 -1.70
N THR A 331 -5.67 -22.53 -0.42
CA THR A 331 -5.59 -21.28 0.38
C THR A 331 -4.13 -20.84 0.57
N MET A 332 -3.21 -21.76 0.79
CA MET A 332 -1.77 -21.44 0.87
C MET A 332 -1.21 -20.93 -0.46
N LEU A 333 -1.62 -21.51 -1.60
CA LEU A 333 -1.24 -21.03 -2.92
C LEU A 333 -1.80 -19.63 -3.19
N LEU A 334 -3.04 -19.36 -2.79
CA LEU A 334 -3.62 -18.03 -2.84
C LEU A 334 -2.80 -17.02 -2.04
N THR A 335 -2.45 -17.38 -0.81
CA THR A 335 -1.62 -16.55 0.08
C THR A 335 -0.29 -16.20 -0.56
N VAL A 336 0.44 -17.19 -1.07
CA VAL A 336 1.76 -17.01 -1.70
C VAL A 336 1.65 -16.16 -2.98
N THR A 337 0.62 -16.39 -3.80
CA THR A 337 0.40 -15.60 -5.04
C THR A 337 0.15 -14.12 -4.74
N MET A 338 -0.72 -13.83 -3.76
CA MET A 338 -1.00 -12.45 -3.33
C MET A 338 0.22 -11.81 -2.66
N ASN A 339 0.94 -12.56 -1.85
CA ASN A 339 2.13 -12.11 -1.15
C ASN A 339 3.22 -11.62 -2.10
N GLU A 340 3.56 -12.44 -3.10
CA GLU A 340 4.64 -12.13 -4.05
C GLU A 340 4.34 -10.86 -4.84
N SER A 341 3.12 -10.71 -5.32
CA SER A 341 2.66 -9.54 -6.07
C SER A 341 2.71 -8.25 -5.22
N ALA A 342 2.24 -8.32 -3.96
CA ALA A 342 2.28 -7.19 -3.05
C ALA A 342 3.71 -6.77 -2.70
N ILE A 343 4.58 -7.73 -2.40
CA ILE A 343 6.00 -7.49 -2.08
C ILE A 343 6.72 -6.81 -3.24
N ASP A 344 6.57 -7.33 -4.46
CA ASP A 344 7.16 -6.74 -5.66
C ASP A 344 6.72 -5.29 -5.86
N SER A 345 5.42 -5.03 -5.75
CA SER A 345 4.85 -3.70 -5.86
C SER A 345 5.40 -2.74 -4.80
N MET A 346 5.52 -3.18 -3.54
CA MET A 346 6.07 -2.37 -2.44
C MET A 346 7.56 -2.08 -2.63
N GLN A 347 8.34 -3.05 -3.08
CA GLN A 347 9.76 -2.89 -3.38
C GLN A 347 9.99 -1.85 -4.48
N ASN A 348 9.21 -1.90 -5.56
CA ASN A 348 9.26 -0.91 -6.64
C ASN A 348 8.87 0.49 -6.15
N GLY A 349 7.82 0.61 -5.35
CA GLY A 349 7.37 1.87 -4.78
C GLY A 349 8.40 2.49 -3.83
N LEU A 350 9.01 1.72 -2.94
CA LEU A 350 10.09 2.17 -2.06
C LEU A 350 11.31 2.63 -2.86
N ALA A 351 11.69 1.87 -3.88
CA ALA A 351 12.80 2.24 -4.75
C ALA A 351 12.53 3.55 -5.50
N ALA A 352 11.29 3.76 -5.96
CA ALA A 352 10.90 5.01 -6.60
C ALA A 352 10.96 6.19 -5.63
N ALA A 353 10.34 6.08 -4.44
CA ALA A 353 10.32 7.15 -3.44
C ALA A 353 11.73 7.59 -3.04
N ILE A 354 12.64 6.63 -2.81
CA ILE A 354 14.02 6.92 -2.42
C ILE A 354 14.82 7.48 -3.60
N SER A 355 14.62 6.92 -4.80
CA SER A 355 15.41 7.32 -5.96
C SER A 355 15.05 8.70 -6.49
N THR A 356 13.78 9.09 -6.44
CA THR A 356 13.33 10.43 -6.86
C THR A 356 13.83 11.53 -5.93
N HIS A 357 14.06 11.22 -4.66
CA HIS A 357 14.54 12.20 -3.68
C HIS A 357 16.06 12.19 -3.50
N PHE A 358 16.64 11.02 -3.17
CA PHE A 358 18.06 10.92 -2.80
C PHE A 358 19.00 10.59 -3.96
N LEU A 359 18.48 9.96 -5.03
CA LEU A 359 19.28 9.44 -6.13
C LEU A 359 18.98 10.13 -7.47
N ARG A 360 18.41 11.33 -7.44
CA ARG A 360 18.13 12.11 -8.66
C ARG A 360 19.44 12.39 -9.41
N GLY A 361 19.50 11.99 -10.68
CA GLY A 361 20.72 12.10 -11.49
C GLY A 361 21.75 10.97 -11.32
N PHE A 362 21.53 10.03 -10.39
CA PHE A 362 22.42 8.88 -10.25
C PHE A 362 22.09 7.78 -11.29
N ARG A 363 23.06 6.86 -11.48
CA ARG A 363 22.90 5.73 -12.41
C ARG A 363 21.91 4.70 -11.85
N LEU A 364 21.14 4.05 -12.74
CA LEU A 364 20.14 3.02 -12.42
C LEU A 364 20.66 1.91 -11.46
N ARG A 365 21.95 1.59 -11.47
CA ARG A 365 22.56 0.63 -10.53
C ARG A 365 22.31 0.97 -9.06
N TRP A 366 22.23 2.25 -8.71
CA TRP A 366 21.99 2.69 -7.33
C TRP A 366 20.54 2.47 -6.94
N THR A 367 19.59 2.74 -7.84
CA THR A 367 18.17 2.41 -7.63
C THR A 367 17.97 0.91 -7.40
N ARG A 368 18.64 0.07 -8.18
CA ARG A 368 18.62 -1.39 -7.99
C ARG A 368 19.20 -1.81 -6.64
N LEU A 369 20.30 -1.19 -6.23
CA LEU A 369 20.90 -1.47 -4.92
C LEU A 369 19.96 -1.11 -3.77
N VAL A 370 19.18 -0.04 -3.88
CA VAL A 370 18.16 0.34 -2.87
C VAL A 370 17.14 -0.79 -2.67
N VAL A 371 16.64 -1.39 -3.75
CA VAL A 371 15.71 -2.54 -3.66
C VAL A 371 16.33 -3.67 -2.84
N LEU A 372 17.61 -3.99 -3.08
CA LEU A 372 18.32 -5.04 -2.34
C LEU A 372 18.48 -4.70 -0.86
N LEU A 373 18.91 -3.49 -0.55
CA LEU A 373 19.23 -3.07 0.82
C LEU A 373 18.01 -2.94 1.73
N ILE A 374 16.85 -2.56 1.20
CA ILE A 374 15.61 -2.42 1.99
C ILE A 374 15.11 -3.79 2.46
N ASN A 375 15.18 -4.79 1.60
CA ASN A 375 14.56 -6.10 1.87
C ASN A 375 15.24 -6.88 2.98
N VAL A 376 16.56 -6.85 3.06
CA VAL A 376 17.31 -7.66 4.03
C VAL A 376 16.90 -7.37 5.48
N PRO A 377 16.89 -6.12 5.98
CA PRO A 377 16.48 -5.86 7.35
C PRO A 377 15.01 -6.20 7.60
N VAL A 378 14.12 -5.95 6.63
CA VAL A 378 12.68 -6.26 6.78
C VAL A 378 12.44 -7.76 6.89
N MET A 379 13.10 -8.59 6.06
CA MET A 379 13.03 -10.06 6.18
C MET A 379 13.52 -10.55 7.54
N VAL A 380 14.61 -10.00 8.06
CA VAL A 380 15.14 -10.36 9.39
C VAL A 380 14.14 -10.00 10.49
N VAL A 381 13.55 -8.81 10.44
CA VAL A 381 12.56 -8.37 11.44
C VAL A 381 11.28 -9.21 11.35
N ALA A 382 10.84 -9.61 10.16
CA ALA A 382 9.66 -10.45 9.95
C ALA A 382 9.72 -11.81 10.66
N THR A 383 10.93 -12.36 10.87
CA THR A 383 11.12 -13.63 11.59
C THR A 383 10.72 -13.56 13.08
N LYS A 384 10.52 -12.34 13.62
CA LYS A 384 10.04 -12.14 15.00
C LYS A 384 8.54 -12.43 15.17
N GLY A 385 7.77 -12.49 14.08
CA GLY A 385 6.34 -12.84 14.10
C GLY A 385 5.45 -11.79 14.79
N TYR A 386 5.68 -10.50 14.51
CA TYR A 386 4.83 -9.42 15.04
C TYR A 386 3.37 -9.58 14.61
N SER A 387 2.44 -9.04 15.40
CA SER A 387 1.04 -8.96 15.02
C SER A 387 0.84 -8.10 13.78
N VAL A 388 0.30 -8.69 12.72
CA VAL A 388 0.03 -7.98 11.45
C VAL A 388 -0.95 -6.83 11.65
N LEU A 389 -1.95 -7.02 12.52
CA LEU A 389 -2.91 -5.99 12.87
C LEU A 389 -2.23 -4.79 13.55
N GLU A 390 -1.37 -5.03 14.53
CA GLU A 390 -0.66 -3.96 15.24
C GLU A 390 0.29 -3.17 14.33
N LEU A 391 0.96 -3.86 13.41
CA LEU A 391 1.81 -3.21 12.40
C LEU A 391 0.99 -2.23 11.54
N PHE A 392 -0.18 -2.66 11.05
CA PHE A 392 -1.06 -1.79 10.28
C PHE A 392 -1.65 -0.66 11.11
N LEU A 393 -2.06 -0.90 12.35
CA LEU A 393 -2.59 0.15 13.22
C LEU A 393 -1.59 1.27 13.43
N LEU A 394 -0.32 0.92 13.71
CA LEU A 394 0.77 1.88 13.86
C LEU A 394 0.98 2.73 12.60
N ALA A 395 1.07 2.10 11.42
CA ALA A 395 1.25 2.83 10.17
C ALA A 395 0.04 3.71 9.83
N ASN A 396 -1.17 3.18 9.99
CA ASN A 396 -2.39 3.85 9.60
C ASN A 396 -2.68 5.10 10.44
N ILE A 397 -2.47 5.05 11.77
CA ILE A 397 -2.69 6.22 12.61
C ILE A 397 -1.69 7.34 12.30
N LEU A 398 -0.43 7.02 12.04
CA LEU A 398 0.57 8.00 11.61
C LEU A 398 0.20 8.62 10.25
N CYS A 399 -0.23 7.81 9.29
CA CYS A 399 -0.67 8.30 7.99
C CYS A 399 -1.92 9.19 8.09
N SER A 400 -2.87 8.87 9.00
CA SER A 400 -4.09 9.66 9.17
C SER A 400 -3.82 11.09 9.66
N THR A 401 -2.75 11.31 10.42
CA THR A 401 -2.35 12.66 10.87
C THR A 401 -1.72 13.51 9.77
N THR A 402 -1.21 12.89 8.71
CA THR A 402 -0.39 13.58 7.69
C THR A 402 -1.04 13.65 6.32
N ALA A 403 -1.96 12.71 5.99
CA ALA A 403 -2.54 12.61 4.65
C ALA A 403 -3.39 13.83 4.26
N LEU A 404 -4.28 14.31 5.13
CA LEU A 404 -5.10 15.47 4.84
C LEU A 404 -4.30 16.77 4.72
N PRO A 405 -3.35 17.08 5.63
CA PRO A 405 -2.39 18.16 5.45
C PRO A 405 -1.66 18.11 4.10
N LEU A 406 -1.24 16.92 3.65
CA LEU A 406 -0.60 16.74 2.35
C LEU A 406 -1.56 17.01 1.19
N LEU A 407 -2.77 16.41 1.22
CA LEU A 407 -3.77 16.54 0.17
C LEU A 407 -4.35 17.96 0.06
N ALA A 408 -4.28 18.77 1.12
CA ALA A 408 -4.62 20.21 1.08
C ALA A 408 -3.82 20.96 0.00
N GLY A 409 -2.63 20.48 -0.36
CA GLY A 409 -1.84 21.01 -1.48
C GLY A 409 -2.46 20.84 -2.86
N LEU A 410 -3.46 19.99 -3.03
CA LEU A 410 -4.20 19.86 -4.28
C LEU A 410 -5.29 20.96 -4.43
N ILE A 411 -5.56 21.71 -3.37
CA ILE A 411 -6.57 22.77 -3.34
C ILE A 411 -5.89 24.09 -3.73
N GLU A 412 -6.07 24.53 -4.95
CA GLU A 412 -5.43 25.76 -5.49
C GLU A 412 -5.68 27.01 -4.65
N ARG A 413 -6.88 27.14 -4.08
CA ARG A 413 -7.24 28.28 -3.23
C ARG A 413 -6.37 28.39 -1.97
N LEU A 414 -5.79 27.28 -1.51
CA LEU A 414 -4.91 27.25 -0.35
C LEU A 414 -3.45 27.53 -0.71
N HIS A 415 -3.07 27.52 -1.99
CA HIS A 415 -1.68 27.71 -2.42
C HIS A 415 -1.03 28.97 -1.84
N PRO A 416 -1.68 30.16 -1.82
CA PRO A 416 -1.05 31.36 -1.30
C PRO A 416 -0.80 31.36 0.21
N VAL A 417 -1.57 30.56 0.98
CA VAL A 417 -1.58 30.62 2.45
C VAL A 417 -1.12 29.34 3.13
N TYR A 418 -0.96 28.25 2.36
CA TYR A 418 -0.59 26.95 2.91
C TYR A 418 0.69 26.39 2.25
N GLY A 419 1.84 26.73 2.79
CA GLY A 419 3.17 26.30 2.32
C GLY A 419 3.74 25.11 3.07
N GLY A 420 5.00 24.75 2.75
CA GLY A 420 5.67 23.58 3.32
C GLY A 420 5.81 23.62 4.84
N GLY A 421 6.11 24.77 5.43
CA GLY A 421 6.17 24.92 6.89
C GLY A 421 4.82 24.70 7.57
N ALA A 422 3.72 25.24 6.99
CA ALA A 422 2.36 25.02 7.48
C ALA A 422 1.96 23.55 7.39
N PHE A 423 2.32 22.88 6.31
CA PHE A 423 2.08 21.45 6.12
C PHE A 423 2.76 20.61 7.21
N ILE A 424 4.08 20.76 7.41
CA ILE A 424 4.84 20.00 8.40
C ILE A 424 4.32 20.28 9.81
N PHE A 425 4.10 21.56 10.16
CA PHE A 425 3.57 21.93 11.46
C PHE A 425 2.18 21.32 11.70
N SER A 426 1.26 21.41 10.72
CA SER A 426 -0.07 20.82 10.82
C SER A 426 -0.01 19.31 11.07
N SER A 427 0.86 18.59 10.38
CA SER A 427 1.04 17.15 10.52
C SER A 427 1.56 16.77 11.91
N ILE A 428 2.68 17.37 12.34
CA ILE A 428 3.31 17.07 13.63
C ILE A 428 2.38 17.43 14.79
N PHE A 429 1.72 18.60 14.71
CA PHE A 429 0.84 19.04 15.77
C PHE A 429 -0.44 18.20 15.86
N THR A 430 -0.97 17.73 14.71
CA THR A 430 -2.05 16.74 14.70
C THR A 430 -1.66 15.45 15.39
N MET A 431 -0.46 14.94 15.13
CA MET A 431 0.05 13.73 15.78
C MET A 431 0.16 13.94 17.29
N PHE A 432 0.66 15.09 17.73
CA PHE A 432 0.72 15.46 19.14
C PHE A 432 -0.68 15.51 19.78
N LEU A 433 -1.65 16.20 19.16
CA LEU A 433 -3.04 16.28 19.68
C LEU A 433 -3.71 14.91 19.76
N THR A 434 -3.50 14.04 18.78
CA THR A 434 -4.05 12.68 18.77
C THR A 434 -3.44 11.85 19.91
N SER A 435 -2.14 12.01 20.17
CA SER A 435 -1.47 11.36 21.31
C SER A 435 -2.00 11.86 22.65
N VAL A 436 -2.18 13.17 22.81
CA VAL A 436 -2.77 13.77 24.02
C VAL A 436 -4.19 13.24 24.26
N TYR A 437 -4.99 13.14 23.19
CA TYR A 437 -6.32 12.55 23.28
C TYR A 437 -6.28 11.10 23.79
N GLY A 438 -5.42 10.24 23.22
CA GLY A 438 -5.30 8.85 23.67
C GLY A 438 -4.84 8.71 25.12
N ILE A 439 -3.91 9.57 25.56
CA ILE A 439 -3.48 9.63 26.96
C ILE A 439 -4.65 10.04 27.87
N SER A 440 -5.38 11.08 27.50
CA SER A 440 -6.54 11.56 28.26
C SER A 440 -7.66 10.53 28.34
N PHE A 441 -7.91 9.81 27.24
CA PHE A 441 -8.95 8.80 27.15
C PHE A 441 -8.65 7.56 27.99
N GLN A 442 -7.37 7.17 28.11
CA GLN A 442 -6.89 6.03 28.90
C GLN A 442 -6.43 6.41 30.30
N TRP A 443 -6.68 7.67 30.73
CA TRP A 443 -6.23 8.15 32.01
C TRP A 443 -6.94 7.43 33.16
N ASN A 444 -6.16 6.91 34.12
CA ASN A 444 -6.63 6.27 35.32
C ASN A 444 -5.89 6.85 36.52
N ASP A 445 -6.60 7.51 37.42
CA ASP A 445 -6.04 8.18 38.61
C ASP A 445 -5.35 7.22 39.59
N ALA A 446 -5.66 5.93 39.51
CA ALA A 446 -5.00 4.90 40.32
C ALA A 446 -3.57 4.57 39.83
N LEU A 447 -3.17 5.05 38.63
CA LEU A 447 -1.86 4.78 38.02
C LEU A 447 -0.95 6.00 38.11
N SER A 448 0.38 5.74 38.08
CA SER A 448 1.35 6.83 37.95
C SER A 448 1.22 7.53 36.57
N SER A 449 1.58 8.83 36.54
CA SER A 449 1.56 9.60 35.29
C SER A 449 2.36 8.94 34.16
N ALA A 450 3.52 8.37 34.46
CA ALA A 450 4.34 7.66 33.45
C ALA A 450 3.61 6.43 32.89
N LYS A 451 2.87 5.69 33.71
CA LYS A 451 2.09 4.53 33.27
C LYS A 451 0.87 4.95 32.46
N ASN A 452 0.19 6.04 32.82
CA ASN A 452 -0.90 6.63 32.05
C ASN A 452 -0.43 7.09 30.65
N ILE A 453 0.72 7.76 30.57
CA ILE A 453 1.31 8.16 29.28
C ILE A 453 1.63 6.92 28.45
N SER A 454 2.27 5.91 29.02
CA SER A 454 2.60 4.66 28.31
C SER A 454 1.35 3.96 27.77
N ASN A 455 0.31 3.80 28.59
CA ASN A 455 -0.94 3.16 28.22
C ASN A 455 -1.66 3.95 27.11
N GLY A 456 -1.73 5.28 27.25
CA GLY A 456 -2.36 6.13 26.25
C GLY A 456 -1.62 6.15 24.91
N MET A 457 -0.30 6.14 24.93
CA MET A 457 0.51 6.00 23.72
C MET A 457 0.33 4.62 23.07
N HIS A 458 0.35 3.56 23.86
CA HIS A 458 0.07 2.21 23.36
C HIS A 458 -1.32 2.14 22.71
N TYR A 459 -2.36 2.64 23.39
CA TYR A 459 -3.71 2.71 22.85
C TYR A 459 -3.75 3.51 21.54
N THR A 460 -3.13 4.68 21.49
CA THR A 460 -3.18 5.53 20.29
C THR A 460 -2.56 4.85 19.06
N PHE A 461 -1.41 4.20 19.21
CA PHE A 461 -0.62 3.75 18.08
C PHE A 461 -0.72 2.25 17.77
N ILE A 462 -1.01 1.41 18.76
CA ILE A 462 -0.92 -0.05 18.63
C ILE A 462 -2.22 -0.75 19.02
N GLY A 463 -2.78 -0.37 20.18
CA GLY A 463 -3.89 -1.09 20.81
C GLY A 463 -5.29 -0.54 20.52
N ASN A 464 -5.45 0.36 19.55
CA ASN A 464 -6.76 0.99 19.30
C ASN A 464 -7.77 0.10 18.56
N ASN A 465 -7.35 -1.03 17.99
CA ASN A 465 -8.21 -1.98 17.26
C ASN A 465 -9.22 -1.30 16.29
N TYR A 466 -8.76 -0.28 15.57
CA TYR A 466 -9.60 0.58 14.71
C TYR A 466 -10.72 1.32 15.45
N ASP A 467 -10.50 1.72 16.71
CA ASP A 467 -11.46 2.57 17.43
C ASP A 467 -11.69 3.88 16.66
N TYR A 468 -12.94 4.10 16.27
CA TYR A 468 -13.34 5.27 15.46
C TYR A 468 -13.00 6.60 16.15
N ARG A 469 -12.94 6.66 17.47
CA ARG A 469 -12.67 7.87 18.24
C ARG A 469 -11.27 8.41 17.96
N VAL A 470 -10.27 7.53 17.96
CA VAL A 470 -8.86 7.91 17.68
C VAL A 470 -8.73 8.40 16.23
N PHE A 471 -9.34 7.69 15.28
CA PHE A 471 -9.28 8.07 13.87
C PHE A 471 -10.05 9.34 13.55
N LEU A 472 -11.25 9.54 14.12
CA LEU A 472 -11.99 10.79 13.98
C LEU A 472 -11.25 11.97 14.61
N MET A 473 -10.62 11.77 15.78
CA MET A 473 -9.78 12.79 16.40
C MET A 473 -8.61 13.17 15.50
N SER A 474 -7.91 12.19 14.93
CA SER A 474 -6.81 12.40 13.99
C SER A 474 -7.25 13.19 12.75
N ILE A 475 -8.35 12.78 12.11
CA ILE A 475 -8.89 13.45 10.91
C ILE A 475 -9.40 14.86 11.25
N GLY A 476 -10.16 15.00 12.34
CA GLY A 476 -10.69 16.28 12.79
C GLY A 476 -9.60 17.29 13.12
N CYS A 477 -8.57 16.86 13.86
CA CYS A 477 -7.40 17.68 14.16
C CYS A 477 -6.62 18.03 12.88
N SER A 478 -6.48 17.10 11.93
CA SER A 478 -5.81 17.36 10.64
C SER A 478 -6.51 18.49 9.89
N ILE A 479 -7.84 18.43 9.74
CA ILE A 479 -8.64 19.47 9.08
C ILE A 479 -8.52 20.78 9.85
N GLY A 480 -8.71 20.76 11.17
CA GLY A 480 -8.61 21.93 12.03
C GLY A 480 -7.24 22.61 11.91
N MET A 481 -6.15 21.85 11.93
CA MET A 481 -4.81 22.40 11.83
C MET A 481 -4.51 22.99 10.44
N VAL A 482 -5.01 22.40 9.35
CA VAL A 482 -4.90 22.99 8.01
C VAL A 482 -5.63 24.34 7.98
N MET A 483 -6.83 24.44 8.55
CA MET A 483 -7.59 25.69 8.62
C MET A 483 -6.89 26.75 9.49
N VAL A 484 -6.44 26.37 10.68
CA VAL A 484 -5.77 27.28 11.64
C VAL A 484 -4.46 27.81 11.05
N THR A 485 -3.61 26.96 10.51
CA THR A 485 -2.34 27.39 9.92
C THR A 485 -2.53 28.24 8.68
N SER A 486 -3.52 27.92 7.84
CA SER A 486 -3.89 28.75 6.69
C SER A 486 -4.42 30.13 7.12
N ALA A 487 -5.26 30.19 8.15
CA ALA A 487 -5.79 31.45 8.69
C ALA A 487 -4.69 32.31 9.32
N ILE A 488 -3.77 31.69 10.09
CA ILE A 488 -2.62 32.40 10.67
C ILE A 488 -1.74 32.98 9.56
N ASN A 489 -1.40 32.18 8.55
CA ASN A 489 -0.58 32.67 7.44
C ASN A 489 -1.28 33.78 6.66
N TYR A 490 -2.58 33.67 6.40
CA TYR A 490 -3.37 34.73 5.78
C TYR A 490 -3.35 36.02 6.60
N ALA A 491 -3.57 35.92 7.92
CA ALA A 491 -3.51 37.05 8.83
C ALA A 491 -2.12 37.70 8.84
N LEU A 492 -1.05 36.90 8.93
CA LEU A 492 0.33 37.39 8.91
C LEU A 492 0.65 38.14 7.58
N GLN A 493 0.25 37.56 6.44
CA GLN A 493 0.41 38.22 5.14
C GLN A 493 -0.32 39.57 5.07
N ARG A 494 -1.54 39.63 5.58
CA ARG A 494 -2.35 40.83 5.53
C ARG A 494 -1.94 41.93 6.53
N TRP A 495 -1.51 41.52 7.74
CA TRP A 495 -1.30 42.45 8.84
C TRP A 495 0.18 42.83 9.05
N VAL A 496 1.11 41.88 8.91
CA VAL A 496 2.55 42.08 9.21
C VAL A 496 3.34 42.43 7.97
N LEU A 497 3.12 41.74 6.85
CA LEU A 497 4.00 41.81 5.67
C LEU A 497 3.46 42.73 4.57
N ARG A 498 2.25 43.30 4.70
CA ARG A 498 1.62 44.23 3.74
C ARG A 498 2.11 44.07 2.30
N SER A 499 2.07 42.86 1.73
CA SER A 499 2.37 42.54 0.31
C SER A 499 3.70 41.94 -0.12
N LYS A 500 4.38 41.14 0.71
CA LYS A 500 5.53 40.35 0.17
C LYS A 500 5.41 38.86 0.52
N PRO A 501 4.67 38.07 -0.29
CA PRO A 501 4.54 36.61 -0.12
C PRO A 501 5.90 35.87 -0.18
N ALA A 502 6.88 36.43 -0.88
CA ALA A 502 8.20 35.85 -1.08
C ALA A 502 9.03 35.66 0.21
N LEU A 503 8.72 36.40 1.29
CA LEU A 503 9.48 36.32 2.55
C LEU A 503 9.09 35.12 3.44
N MET A 504 8.00 34.39 3.11
CA MET A 504 7.55 33.21 3.86
C MET A 504 7.91 31.87 3.21
N GLY A 505 8.87 31.83 2.30
CA GLY A 505 9.24 30.60 1.60
C GLY A 505 8.19 30.14 0.56
N PHE A 506 7.33 31.05 0.14
CA PHE A 506 6.51 30.86 -1.03
C PHE A 506 7.34 31.09 -2.29
N VAL A 507 7.99 30.05 -2.76
CA VAL A 507 8.31 29.97 -4.16
C VAL A 507 6.96 29.67 -4.84
N ALA A 508 6.38 30.67 -5.50
CA ALA A 508 5.32 30.39 -6.45
C ALA A 508 5.87 29.32 -7.39
N PRO A 509 5.13 28.23 -7.64
CA PRO A 509 5.62 27.24 -8.61
C PRO A 509 5.92 28.01 -9.90
N ALA A 510 7.16 27.86 -10.39
CA ALA A 510 7.59 28.48 -11.63
C ALA A 510 6.54 28.15 -12.70
N THR A 511 6.02 29.16 -13.38
CA THR A 511 5.14 28.93 -14.52
C THR A 511 5.94 28.15 -15.56
N HIS A 512 5.27 27.34 -16.37
CA HIS A 512 5.93 26.52 -17.39
C HIS A 512 6.90 27.35 -18.27
N GLU A 513 6.60 28.64 -18.46
CA GLU A 513 7.45 29.59 -19.19
C GLU A 513 8.72 29.99 -18.43
N GLU A 514 8.68 30.04 -17.08
CA GLU A 514 9.86 30.36 -16.27
C GLU A 514 10.78 29.15 -16.11
N ALA A 515 10.22 27.95 -15.99
CA ALA A 515 11.00 26.70 -15.95
C ALA A 515 11.75 26.45 -17.29
N VAL A 516 11.12 26.75 -18.42
CA VAL A 516 11.74 26.66 -19.75
C VAL A 516 12.83 27.75 -19.92
N LYS A 517 12.66 28.94 -19.37
CA LYS A 517 13.68 29.99 -19.41
C LYS A 517 14.88 29.73 -18.50
N GLU A 518 14.69 29.06 -17.36
CA GLU A 518 15.80 28.63 -16.51
C GLU A 518 16.59 27.48 -17.16
N GLU A 519 15.93 26.54 -17.83
CA GLU A 519 16.60 25.45 -18.56
C GLU A 519 17.41 25.97 -19.77
N ASP A 520 16.94 27.05 -20.42
CA ASP A 520 17.69 27.71 -21.50
C ASP A 520 18.80 28.67 -21.02
N SER A 521 18.79 29.06 -19.74
CA SER A 521 19.78 29.97 -19.15
C SER A 521 20.93 29.27 -18.41
N GLU A 522 20.87 27.94 -18.18
CA GLU A 522 22.04 27.20 -17.71
C GLU A 522 23.11 27.17 -18.81
N PRO A 523 24.38 27.47 -18.49
CA PRO A 523 25.46 27.41 -19.47
C PRO A 523 25.56 25.96 -19.97
N LYS A 524 25.26 25.76 -21.26
CA LYS A 524 25.43 24.48 -21.93
C LYS A 524 26.92 24.15 -21.88
N ASP A 525 27.29 23.23 -21.00
CA ASP A 525 28.63 22.69 -20.93
C ASP A 525 29.12 22.23 -22.32
N GLU A 526 30.40 22.42 -22.59
CA GLU A 526 31.05 22.10 -23.88
C GLU A 526 30.79 20.67 -24.40
N TRP A 527 30.32 19.78 -23.55
CA TRP A 527 29.93 18.38 -23.87
C TRP A 527 28.71 18.25 -24.77
N THR A 528 27.85 19.29 -24.87
CA THR A 528 26.66 19.28 -25.72
C THR A 528 27.00 19.68 -27.16
N LYS A 529 28.12 20.33 -27.42
CA LYS A 529 28.54 20.75 -28.74
C LYS A 529 29.06 19.58 -29.62
N GLU A 530 29.65 18.56 -29.02
CA GLU A 530 30.14 17.38 -29.77
C GLU A 530 29.03 16.47 -30.31
N LYS A 531 27.82 16.50 -29.71
CA LYS A 531 26.70 15.71 -30.21
C LYS A 531 25.91 16.36 -31.36
N GLN A 532 25.99 17.67 -31.52
CA GLN A 532 25.32 18.38 -32.64
C GLN A 532 26.08 18.34 -33.95
N VAL A 533 27.37 18.05 -33.95
CA VAL A 533 28.19 17.95 -35.17
C VAL A 533 28.03 16.59 -35.87
N SER A 534 27.52 15.56 -35.20
CA SER A 534 27.30 14.22 -35.78
C SER A 534 25.91 13.97 -36.37
N ALA A 535 25.04 14.97 -36.43
CA ALA A 535 23.68 14.86 -36.97
C ALA A 535 23.47 15.82 -38.16
N LEU A 536 24.31 15.73 -39.16
CA LEU A 536 23.99 16.27 -40.49
C LEU A 536 23.27 15.18 -41.29
N PRO A 537 22.14 15.49 -41.96
CA PRO A 537 21.39 14.50 -42.73
C PRO A 537 22.14 14.15 -44.01
N MET A 538 22.35 12.85 -44.23
CA MET A 538 22.68 12.35 -45.57
C MET A 538 21.42 12.42 -46.43
N GLU A 539 21.47 13.20 -47.47
CA GLU A 539 20.50 13.17 -48.56
C GLU A 539 20.49 11.76 -49.15
N THR A 540 19.35 11.12 -49.16
CA THR A 540 19.10 9.89 -49.90
C THR A 540 18.27 10.21 -51.14
N GLU A 541 18.88 10.04 -52.29
CA GLU A 541 18.22 9.95 -53.60
C GLU A 541 17.15 8.83 -53.56
N VAL A 542 16.00 9.20 -54.10
CA VAL A 542 14.88 8.30 -54.35
C VAL A 542 15.08 7.59 -55.68
N GLU A 543 15.16 6.28 -55.70
CA GLU A 543 14.89 5.49 -56.90
C GLU A 543 13.72 4.54 -56.68
N HIS A 544 12.64 4.81 -57.40
CA HIS A 544 11.50 3.92 -57.59
C HIS A 544 11.92 2.63 -58.29
N LYS A 545 11.57 1.49 -57.80
CA LYS A 545 11.16 0.34 -58.62
C LYS A 545 10.08 -0.51 -57.99
N HIS A 546 8.99 -0.63 -58.73
CA HIS A 546 7.88 -1.56 -58.59
C HIS A 546 8.32 -3.03 -58.63
N VAL A 547 7.40 -3.87 -58.15
CA VAL A 547 7.01 -5.22 -58.57
C VAL A 547 7.14 -6.31 -57.51
N LEU A 548 5.95 -6.79 -57.20
CA LEU A 548 5.38 -8.03 -56.63
C LEU A 548 5.20 -8.07 -55.13
#